data_662eb8fd99cb5114934a0f9246f5d2a2
#
_entry.id   662eb8fd99cb5114934a0f9246f5d2a2
#
_cell.length_a   1.000
_cell.length_b   1.000
_cell.length_c   1.000
_cell.angle_alpha   90.00
_cell.angle_beta   90.00
_cell.angle_gamma   90.00
#
_symmetry.space_group_name_H-M   'P 1'
#
loop_
_entity.id
_entity.type
_entity.pdbx_description
1 polymer ?
#
loop_
_entity_poly.entity_id
_entity_poly.type
_entity_poly.pdbx_seq_one_letter_code
_entity_poly.pdbx_strand_id
1 'polypeptide(L)'
;MGSIKAWQFSRLSEDQVEDCVALSTEAGWNQTSADWALFPRQGTVFGLRSGRAGIVATGAVLPYGGDFAWISMVLVTRSRRRQRIGTSILEACCAELARRTLVAVLDATPAGERIYRPLGFEGMFNLSRWQGISGPRKKTRAVAIRSMAAPDLAAVTATDAAAFGADRRFLLQSLFDRLPRLAFIAKDNAGFVLARPGRVATQIGPLVAANEDVAASLLDAALGCVSGPVFLDLIDGREILTARLRQRGFTVQRPFLRMGLKRGIPFGDTTRLFVVAGPEFG
;
A
#
# COMPACT_ATOMS: atom_id res chain seq x y z
N MET A 1 -20.85 -15.11 -31.86
CA MET A 1 -20.65 -14.38 -30.59
C MET A 1 -20.44 -15.42 -29.51
N GLY A 2 -19.19 -15.66 -29.09
CA GLY A 2 -18.90 -16.61 -28.02
C GLY A 2 -19.43 -16.07 -26.71
N SER A 3 -20.20 -16.89 -25.99
CA SER A 3 -20.71 -16.59 -24.65
C SER A 3 -19.54 -16.18 -23.76
N ILE A 4 -19.53 -14.95 -23.24
CA ILE A 4 -18.55 -14.50 -22.24
C ILE A 4 -18.79 -15.35 -21.00
N LYS A 5 -17.82 -16.22 -20.69
CA LYS A 5 -17.90 -17.09 -19.49
C LYS A 5 -17.96 -16.18 -18.25
N ALA A 6 -19.08 -16.16 -17.59
CA ALA A 6 -19.21 -15.43 -16.32
C ALA A 6 -18.40 -16.16 -15.24
N TRP A 7 -17.41 -15.47 -14.67
CA TRP A 7 -16.63 -16.01 -13.56
C TRP A 7 -17.40 -15.84 -12.26
N GLN A 8 -17.51 -16.90 -11.48
CA GLN A 8 -18.09 -16.83 -10.14
C GLN A 8 -16.97 -16.68 -9.11
N PHE A 9 -16.99 -15.58 -8.38
CA PHE A 9 -16.06 -15.30 -7.29
C PHE A 9 -16.71 -15.63 -5.95
N SER A 10 -15.97 -16.31 -5.08
CA SER A 10 -16.36 -16.51 -3.68
C SER A 10 -15.67 -15.48 -2.79
N ARG A 11 -16.27 -15.20 -1.62
CA ARG A 11 -15.57 -14.47 -0.56
C ARG A 11 -14.58 -15.43 0.11
N LEU A 12 -13.36 -14.97 0.30
CA LEU A 12 -12.31 -15.71 1.00
C LEU A 12 -12.25 -15.25 2.46
N SER A 13 -12.01 -16.20 3.35
CA SER A 13 -11.85 -16.02 4.79
C SER A 13 -10.39 -16.14 5.23
N GLU A 14 -10.12 -16.02 6.53
CA GLU A 14 -8.75 -16.02 7.05
C GLU A 14 -8.03 -17.37 6.89
N ASP A 15 -8.76 -18.48 6.90
CA ASP A 15 -8.22 -19.83 6.68
C ASP A 15 -7.60 -20.01 5.28
N GLN A 16 -7.88 -19.10 4.35
CA GLN A 16 -7.40 -19.13 2.97
C GLN A 16 -6.23 -18.15 2.71
N VAL A 17 -5.72 -17.52 3.76
CA VAL A 17 -4.63 -16.53 3.66
C VAL A 17 -3.38 -17.13 3.02
N GLU A 18 -3.01 -18.37 3.35
CA GLU A 18 -1.80 -18.98 2.80
C GLU A 18 -1.92 -19.27 1.29
N ASP A 19 -3.11 -19.64 0.81
CA ASP A 19 -3.37 -19.76 -0.64
C ASP A 19 -3.19 -18.40 -1.36
N CYS A 20 -3.62 -17.32 -0.71
CA CYS A 20 -3.46 -15.95 -1.22
C CYS A 20 -2.00 -15.51 -1.23
N VAL A 21 -1.23 -15.85 -0.19
CA VAL A 21 0.22 -15.63 -0.11
C VAL A 21 0.94 -16.37 -1.23
N ALA A 22 0.57 -17.62 -1.51
CA ALA A 22 1.15 -18.38 -2.60
C ALA A 22 0.97 -17.66 -3.95
N LEU A 23 -0.22 -17.09 -4.21
CA LEU A 23 -0.50 -16.35 -5.44
C LEU A 23 0.31 -15.05 -5.53
N SER A 24 0.45 -14.28 -4.44
CA SER A 24 1.28 -13.08 -4.42
C SER A 24 2.77 -13.39 -4.51
N THR A 25 3.20 -14.54 -3.98
CA THR A 25 4.57 -15.05 -4.11
C THR A 25 4.90 -15.43 -5.55
N GLU A 26 3.98 -16.08 -6.26
CA GLU A 26 4.10 -16.37 -7.71
C GLU A 26 4.26 -15.08 -8.52
N ALA A 27 3.58 -14.01 -8.11
CA ALA A 27 3.69 -12.70 -8.73
C ALA A 27 4.98 -11.93 -8.36
N GLY A 28 5.77 -12.44 -7.42
CA GLY A 28 7.01 -11.80 -6.94
C GLY A 28 6.74 -10.61 -5.99
N TRP A 29 5.58 -10.56 -5.36
CA TRP A 29 5.21 -9.46 -4.48
C TRP A 29 5.78 -9.61 -3.06
N ASN A 30 5.76 -8.54 -2.30
CA ASN A 30 6.42 -8.44 -0.99
C ASN A 30 5.53 -8.81 0.22
N GLN A 31 4.24 -9.08 -0.01
CA GLN A 31 3.27 -9.30 1.05
C GLN A 31 3.54 -10.61 1.81
N THR A 32 3.30 -10.56 3.12
CA THR A 32 3.35 -11.67 4.06
C THR A 32 1.93 -12.13 4.42
N SER A 33 1.82 -13.27 5.15
CA SER A 33 0.54 -13.73 5.70
C SER A 33 -0.10 -12.67 6.62
N ALA A 34 0.71 -11.93 7.38
CA ALA A 34 0.21 -10.84 8.24
C ALA A 34 -0.36 -9.66 7.44
N ASP A 35 0.15 -9.38 6.24
CA ASP A 35 -0.44 -8.39 5.34
C ASP A 35 -1.77 -8.90 4.78
N TRP A 36 -1.79 -10.13 4.30
CA TRP A 36 -2.99 -10.74 3.73
C TRP A 36 -4.13 -10.87 4.74
N ALA A 37 -3.82 -11.20 6.00
CA ALA A 37 -4.83 -11.37 7.06
C ALA A 37 -5.64 -10.10 7.35
N LEU A 38 -5.09 -8.90 7.07
CA LEU A 38 -5.83 -7.65 7.23
C LEU A 38 -7.04 -7.54 6.29
N PHE A 39 -6.97 -8.10 5.09
CA PHE A 39 -8.04 -7.96 4.11
C PHE A 39 -9.33 -8.70 4.47
N PRO A 40 -9.33 -9.99 4.85
CA PRO A 40 -10.57 -10.65 5.28
C PRO A 40 -11.06 -10.15 6.64
N ARG A 41 -10.18 -9.66 7.52
CA ARG A 41 -10.55 -9.11 8.83
C ARG A 41 -11.24 -7.75 8.75
N GLN A 42 -10.78 -6.89 7.87
CA GLN A 42 -11.20 -5.48 7.80
C GLN A 42 -12.01 -5.15 6.55
N GLY A 43 -12.03 -6.07 5.57
CA GLY A 43 -12.64 -5.83 4.27
C GLY A 43 -13.27 -7.07 3.67
N THR A 44 -13.11 -7.21 2.36
CA THR A 44 -13.60 -8.38 1.61
C THR A 44 -12.55 -8.81 0.62
N VAL A 45 -12.26 -10.10 0.57
CA VAL A 45 -11.42 -10.71 -0.45
C VAL A 45 -12.28 -11.56 -1.36
N PHE A 46 -12.24 -11.27 -2.66
CA PHE A 46 -12.82 -12.11 -3.69
C PHE A 46 -11.78 -13.07 -4.23
N GLY A 47 -12.14 -14.33 -4.42
CA GLY A 47 -11.29 -15.35 -4.99
C GLY A 47 -11.97 -16.19 -6.05
N LEU A 48 -11.21 -16.62 -7.05
CA LEU A 48 -11.62 -17.61 -8.03
C LEU A 48 -10.87 -18.91 -7.75
N ARG A 49 -11.63 -19.99 -7.51
CA ARG A 49 -11.09 -21.35 -7.37
C ARG A 49 -11.17 -22.10 -8.71
N SER A 50 -10.20 -22.94 -8.98
CA SER A 50 -10.16 -23.78 -10.18
C SER A 50 -9.77 -25.21 -9.82
N GLY A 51 -10.73 -26.04 -9.48
CA GLY A 51 -10.54 -27.46 -9.18
C GLY A 51 -9.38 -27.70 -8.19
N ARG A 52 -8.45 -28.58 -8.57
CA ARG A 52 -7.26 -28.91 -7.76
C ARG A 52 -6.21 -27.79 -7.70
N ALA A 53 -6.30 -26.78 -8.56
CA ALA A 53 -5.32 -25.67 -8.61
C ALA A 53 -5.50 -24.65 -7.47
N GLY A 54 -6.48 -24.83 -6.59
CA GLY A 54 -6.74 -23.90 -5.48
C GLY A 54 -7.22 -22.52 -5.97
N ILE A 55 -6.75 -21.45 -5.29
CA ILE A 55 -7.07 -20.07 -5.65
C ILE A 55 -6.20 -19.63 -6.83
N VAL A 56 -6.83 -19.26 -7.94
CA VAL A 56 -6.15 -18.87 -9.18
C VAL A 56 -6.27 -17.36 -9.50
N ALA A 57 -7.15 -16.67 -8.80
CA ALA A 57 -7.23 -15.21 -8.85
C ALA A 57 -7.80 -14.65 -7.54
N THR A 58 -7.38 -13.44 -7.20
CA THR A 58 -7.87 -12.68 -6.05
C THR A 58 -8.11 -11.23 -6.42
N GLY A 59 -8.94 -10.56 -5.63
CA GLY A 59 -9.10 -9.10 -5.56
C GLY A 59 -9.63 -8.75 -4.19
N ALA A 60 -9.10 -7.70 -3.58
CA ALA A 60 -9.49 -7.29 -2.23
C ALA A 60 -10.03 -5.85 -2.22
N VAL A 61 -11.01 -5.61 -1.38
CA VAL A 61 -11.49 -4.28 -1.01
C VAL A 61 -11.28 -4.07 0.48
N LEU A 62 -10.70 -2.94 0.83
CA LEU A 62 -10.38 -2.57 2.20
C LEU A 62 -11.00 -1.19 2.49
N PRO A 63 -12.17 -1.14 3.14
CA PRO A 63 -12.79 0.11 3.54
C PRO A 63 -11.96 0.80 4.62
N TYR A 64 -11.81 2.11 4.50
CA TYR A 64 -11.33 2.98 5.56
C TYR A 64 -12.49 3.81 6.09
N GLY A 65 -12.44 4.28 7.31
CA GLY A 65 -13.50 5.10 7.87
C GLY A 65 -13.66 6.42 7.11
N GLY A 66 -14.53 6.47 6.11
CA GLY A 66 -14.75 7.61 5.23
C GLY A 66 -15.49 7.25 3.96
N ASP A 67 -15.31 8.05 2.91
CA ASP A 67 -16.08 7.99 1.67
C ASP A 67 -15.48 7.05 0.60
N PHE A 68 -14.37 6.39 0.88
CA PHE A 68 -13.66 5.54 -0.07
C PHE A 68 -13.17 4.23 0.53
N ALA A 69 -12.84 3.31 -0.36
CA ALA A 69 -12.19 2.07 0.00
C ALA A 69 -11.07 1.74 -1.01
N TRP A 70 -10.09 0.99 -0.53
CA TRP A 70 -8.96 0.57 -1.32
C TRP A 70 -9.24 -0.71 -2.07
N ILE A 71 -9.01 -0.73 -3.40
CA ILE A 71 -8.97 -1.97 -4.18
C ILE A 71 -7.51 -2.34 -4.36
N SER A 72 -7.17 -3.56 -3.99
CA SER A 72 -5.84 -4.10 -4.13
C SER A 72 -5.84 -5.62 -4.32
N MET A 73 -4.65 -6.22 -4.32
CA MET A 73 -4.46 -7.66 -4.40
C MET A 73 -5.17 -8.29 -5.62
N VAL A 74 -5.31 -7.50 -6.71
CA VAL A 74 -5.87 -7.97 -7.98
C VAL A 74 -4.79 -8.80 -8.68
N LEU A 75 -4.89 -10.09 -8.52
CA LEU A 75 -3.92 -11.08 -8.98
C LEU A 75 -4.60 -12.16 -9.80
N VAL A 76 -3.89 -12.65 -10.81
CA VAL A 76 -4.27 -13.83 -11.60
C VAL A 76 -3.03 -14.67 -11.82
N THR A 77 -3.08 -15.96 -11.50
CA THR A 77 -1.98 -16.91 -11.74
C THR A 77 -1.55 -16.87 -13.20
N ARG A 78 -0.26 -17.08 -13.48
CA ARG A 78 0.32 -16.91 -14.82
C ARG A 78 -0.40 -17.75 -15.88
N SER A 79 -0.77 -18.99 -15.54
CA SER A 79 -1.45 -19.93 -16.44
C SER A 79 -2.87 -19.53 -16.84
N ARG A 80 -3.50 -18.58 -16.11
CA ARG A 80 -4.88 -18.13 -16.33
C ARG A 80 -4.97 -16.66 -16.79
N ARG A 81 -3.84 -16.01 -17.06
CA ARG A 81 -3.83 -14.63 -17.57
C ARG A 81 -4.43 -14.55 -18.98
N ARG A 82 -4.79 -13.33 -19.39
CA ARG A 82 -5.40 -13.03 -20.71
C ARG A 82 -6.76 -13.69 -20.97
N GLN A 83 -7.46 -14.10 -19.89
CA GLN A 83 -8.82 -14.68 -19.93
C GLN A 83 -9.86 -13.70 -19.34
N ARG A 84 -9.54 -12.40 -19.23
CA ARG A 84 -10.37 -11.35 -18.62
C ARG A 84 -10.69 -11.55 -17.13
N ILE A 85 -10.11 -12.54 -16.44
CA ILE A 85 -10.36 -12.81 -15.02
C ILE A 85 -10.01 -11.57 -14.17
N GLY A 86 -8.86 -10.92 -14.42
CA GLY A 86 -8.44 -9.72 -13.69
C GLY A 86 -9.43 -8.55 -13.82
N THR A 87 -9.99 -8.34 -15.02
CA THR A 87 -11.05 -7.33 -15.25
C THR A 87 -12.31 -7.70 -14.48
N SER A 88 -12.77 -8.94 -14.59
CA SER A 88 -14.02 -9.38 -13.94
C SER A 88 -13.93 -9.33 -12.42
N ILE A 89 -12.77 -9.66 -11.81
CA ILE A 89 -12.60 -9.56 -10.35
C ILE A 89 -12.54 -8.09 -9.89
N LEU A 90 -11.94 -7.21 -10.69
CA LEU A 90 -11.97 -5.77 -10.43
C LEU A 90 -13.41 -5.22 -10.50
N GLU A 91 -14.18 -5.63 -11.50
CA GLU A 91 -15.61 -5.28 -11.63
C GLU A 91 -16.41 -5.75 -10.40
N ALA A 92 -16.12 -6.95 -9.88
CA ALA A 92 -16.74 -7.45 -8.63
C ALA A 92 -16.35 -6.58 -7.42
N CYS A 93 -15.09 -6.15 -7.31
CA CYS A 93 -14.64 -5.22 -6.28
C CYS A 93 -15.38 -3.86 -6.39
N CYS A 94 -15.47 -3.30 -7.59
CA CYS A 94 -16.17 -2.04 -7.83
C CYS A 94 -17.68 -2.16 -7.49
N ALA A 95 -18.33 -3.26 -7.87
CA ALA A 95 -19.73 -3.51 -7.54
C ALA A 95 -19.97 -3.61 -6.03
N GLU A 96 -19.07 -4.26 -5.30
CA GLU A 96 -19.12 -4.31 -3.82
C GLU A 96 -19.04 -2.91 -3.21
N LEU A 97 -18.13 -2.06 -3.71
CA LEU A 97 -17.97 -0.70 -3.20
C LEU A 97 -19.15 0.21 -3.59
N ALA A 98 -19.69 0.06 -4.79
CA ALA A 98 -20.89 0.78 -5.22
C ALA A 98 -22.10 0.50 -4.31
N ARG A 99 -22.28 -0.78 -3.90
CA ARG A 99 -23.33 -1.15 -2.92
C ARG A 99 -23.14 -0.49 -1.54
N ARG A 100 -21.91 -0.12 -1.18
CA ARG A 100 -21.57 0.56 0.07
C ARG A 100 -21.50 2.08 -0.09
N THR A 101 -21.77 2.60 -1.28
CA THR A 101 -21.65 4.02 -1.62
C THR A 101 -20.21 4.57 -1.37
N LEU A 102 -19.20 3.73 -1.60
CA LEU A 102 -17.80 4.07 -1.41
C LEU A 102 -17.11 4.27 -2.76
N VAL A 103 -16.26 5.29 -2.85
CA VAL A 103 -15.41 5.50 -4.03
C VAL A 103 -14.27 4.47 -4.02
N ALA A 104 -14.07 3.79 -5.14
CA ALA A 104 -12.95 2.88 -5.32
C ALA A 104 -11.66 3.66 -5.57
N VAL A 105 -10.60 3.37 -4.80
CA VAL A 105 -9.25 3.93 -4.99
C VAL A 105 -8.25 2.79 -5.08
N LEU A 106 -7.21 2.96 -5.90
CA LEU A 106 -6.14 1.97 -6.07
C LEU A 106 -4.83 2.62 -6.53
N ASP A 107 -3.72 1.89 -6.40
CA ASP A 107 -2.44 2.24 -7.01
C ASP A 107 -2.18 1.32 -8.21
N ALA A 108 -2.26 1.89 -9.41
CA ALA A 108 -2.13 1.18 -10.67
C ALA A 108 -0.67 1.06 -11.10
N THR A 109 -0.23 -0.13 -11.50
CA THR A 109 0.96 -0.28 -12.33
C THR A 109 0.67 0.23 -13.75
N PRO A 110 1.68 0.53 -14.61
CA PRO A 110 1.44 0.93 -16.00
C PRO A 110 0.58 -0.06 -16.79
N ALA A 111 0.68 -1.35 -16.48
CA ALA A 111 -0.17 -2.37 -17.10
C ALA A 111 -1.61 -2.31 -16.56
N GLY A 112 -1.78 -2.06 -15.28
CA GLY A 112 -3.09 -1.90 -14.63
C GLY A 112 -3.81 -0.63 -15.09
N GLU A 113 -3.11 0.48 -15.23
CA GLU A 113 -3.66 1.75 -15.70
C GLU A 113 -4.42 1.60 -17.02
N ARG A 114 -3.86 0.84 -17.99
CA ARG A 114 -4.50 0.56 -19.28
C ARG A 114 -5.83 -0.17 -19.14
N ILE A 115 -6.01 -0.95 -18.08
CA ILE A 115 -7.24 -1.68 -17.80
C ILE A 115 -8.23 -0.78 -17.03
N TYR A 116 -7.74 0.07 -16.12
CA TYR A 116 -8.57 0.82 -15.19
C TYR A 116 -9.15 2.10 -15.80
N ARG A 117 -8.40 2.81 -16.65
CA ARG A 117 -8.90 4.02 -17.35
C ARG A 117 -10.20 3.78 -18.15
N PRO A 118 -10.34 2.72 -18.95
CA PRO A 118 -11.61 2.44 -19.66
C PRO A 118 -12.80 2.15 -18.72
N LEU A 119 -12.53 1.77 -17.47
CA LEU A 119 -13.55 1.53 -16.45
C LEU A 119 -13.96 2.80 -15.69
N GLY A 120 -13.38 3.95 -16.05
CA GLY A 120 -13.69 5.26 -15.44
C GLY A 120 -12.80 5.64 -14.26
N PHE A 121 -11.66 4.97 -14.07
CA PHE A 121 -10.67 5.44 -13.09
C PHE A 121 -9.88 6.62 -13.63
N GLU A 122 -9.73 7.66 -12.80
CA GLU A 122 -9.00 8.89 -13.08
C GLU A 122 -7.74 8.96 -12.23
N GLY A 123 -6.65 9.53 -12.78
CA GLY A 123 -5.39 9.68 -12.07
C GLY A 123 -5.44 10.80 -11.06
N MET A 124 -4.88 10.57 -9.87
CA MET A 124 -4.74 11.55 -8.79
C MET A 124 -3.32 12.09 -8.70
N PHE A 125 -2.34 11.19 -8.54
CA PHE A 125 -0.91 11.53 -8.49
C PHE A 125 -0.03 10.30 -8.75
N ASN A 126 1.21 10.56 -9.14
CA ASN A 126 2.22 9.54 -9.38
C ASN A 126 3.00 9.22 -8.12
N LEU A 127 3.44 7.98 -8.00
CA LEU A 127 4.38 7.51 -6.99
C LEU A 127 5.31 6.47 -7.59
N SER A 128 6.50 6.35 -7.03
CA SER A 128 7.52 5.42 -7.50
C SER A 128 7.97 4.49 -6.38
N ARG A 129 8.02 3.18 -6.67
CA ARG A 129 8.69 2.24 -5.77
C ARG A 129 10.19 2.39 -5.91
N TRP A 130 10.82 2.71 -4.80
CA TRP A 130 12.27 2.70 -4.65
C TRP A 130 12.70 1.42 -3.96
N GLN A 131 13.85 0.90 -4.41
CA GLN A 131 14.49 -0.27 -3.83
C GLN A 131 15.97 0.01 -3.57
N GLY A 132 16.49 -0.58 -2.51
CA GLY A 132 17.91 -0.47 -2.18
C GLY A 132 18.28 -1.38 -1.02
N ILE A 133 19.55 -1.36 -0.65
CA ILE A 133 20.06 -2.05 0.53
C ILE A 133 20.41 -0.98 1.56
N SER A 134 19.83 -1.07 2.75
CA SER A 134 20.18 -0.19 3.86
C SER A 134 21.09 -0.87 4.87
N GLY A 135 21.85 -0.04 5.56
CA GLY A 135 22.74 -0.43 6.64
C GLY A 135 23.02 0.74 7.58
N PRO A 136 23.62 0.49 8.76
CA PRO A 136 23.92 1.52 9.75
C PRO A 136 24.79 2.65 9.14
N ARG A 137 24.36 3.89 9.34
CA ARG A 137 25.12 5.08 8.96
C ARG A 137 25.11 6.11 10.08
N LYS A 138 26.10 7.01 10.10
CA LYS A 138 26.14 8.15 11.03
C LYS A 138 24.85 8.98 10.89
N LYS A 139 24.20 9.23 12.00
CA LYS A 139 22.95 9.99 12.09
C LYS A 139 23.22 11.46 11.84
N THR A 140 22.86 11.97 10.69
CA THR A 140 22.72 13.41 10.43
C THR A 140 21.23 13.73 10.50
N ARG A 141 20.76 14.34 11.59
CA ARG A 141 19.35 14.70 11.77
C ARG A 141 19.23 16.20 11.96
N ALA A 142 18.51 16.85 11.06
CA ALA A 142 18.18 18.27 11.17
C ALA A 142 17.03 18.50 12.19
N VAL A 143 16.18 17.49 12.41
CA VAL A 143 15.01 17.54 13.32
C VAL A 143 15.15 16.47 14.41
N ALA A 144 14.69 16.77 15.60
CA ALA A 144 14.66 15.82 16.71
C ALA A 144 13.63 14.70 16.43
N ILE A 145 14.16 13.48 16.28
CA ILE A 145 13.37 12.24 16.02
C ILE A 145 13.58 11.30 17.20
N ARG A 146 12.50 10.73 17.72
CA ARG A 146 12.51 9.67 18.73
C ARG A 146 11.77 8.42 18.28
N SER A 147 12.03 7.31 18.93
CA SER A 147 11.21 6.11 18.77
C SER A 147 9.77 6.40 19.19
N MET A 148 8.83 5.83 18.46
CA MET A 148 7.40 5.89 18.77
C MET A 148 7.09 4.92 19.91
N ALA A 149 6.17 5.29 20.77
CA ALA A 149 5.62 4.43 21.82
C ALA A 149 4.09 4.27 21.62
N ALA A 150 3.50 3.24 22.23
CA ALA A 150 2.07 2.96 22.05
C ALA A 150 1.14 4.16 22.34
N PRO A 151 1.39 5.03 23.34
CA PRO A 151 0.56 6.22 23.57
C PRO A 151 0.58 7.22 22.42
N ASP A 152 1.61 7.21 21.56
CA ASP A 152 1.71 8.13 20.40
C ASP A 152 0.71 7.79 19.30
N LEU A 153 0.21 6.55 19.25
CA LEU A 153 -0.64 6.07 18.16
C LEU A 153 -1.92 6.90 17.96
N ALA A 154 -2.47 7.48 19.01
CA ALA A 154 -3.63 8.36 18.89
C ALA A 154 -3.30 9.62 18.07
N ALA A 155 -2.19 10.29 18.36
CA ALA A 155 -1.74 11.47 17.62
C ALA A 155 -1.30 11.11 16.20
N VAL A 156 -0.61 9.98 16.02
CA VAL A 156 -0.20 9.45 14.72
C VAL A 156 -1.41 9.14 13.85
N THR A 157 -2.46 8.52 14.41
CA THR A 157 -3.71 8.23 13.67
C THR A 157 -4.40 9.52 13.19
N ALA A 158 -4.47 10.53 14.04
CA ALA A 158 -5.05 11.83 13.65
C ALA A 158 -4.24 12.51 12.53
N THR A 159 -2.90 12.49 12.65
CA THR A 159 -1.99 13.05 11.64
C THR A 159 -2.09 12.29 10.32
N ASP A 160 -2.17 10.96 10.37
CA ASP A 160 -2.32 10.11 9.20
C ASP A 160 -3.68 10.33 8.52
N ALA A 161 -4.77 10.38 9.29
CA ALA A 161 -6.11 10.58 8.76
C ALA A 161 -6.24 11.91 8.00
N ALA A 162 -5.60 12.98 8.46
CA ALA A 162 -5.57 14.26 7.75
C ALA A 162 -4.80 14.15 6.42
N ALA A 163 -3.69 13.44 6.38
CA ALA A 163 -2.87 13.29 5.18
C ALA A 163 -3.44 12.26 4.18
N PHE A 164 -4.00 11.16 4.66
CA PHE A 164 -4.54 10.07 3.85
C PHE A 164 -5.98 10.32 3.42
N GLY A 165 -6.77 10.97 4.28
CA GLY A 165 -8.18 11.30 4.04
C GLY A 165 -9.18 10.34 4.68
N ALA A 166 -8.74 9.39 5.52
CA ALA A 166 -9.61 8.49 6.27
C ALA A 166 -8.90 7.88 7.48
N ASP A 167 -9.67 7.47 8.48
CA ASP A 167 -9.13 6.70 9.63
C ASP A 167 -8.76 5.28 9.19
N ARG A 168 -7.48 4.94 9.32
CA ARG A 168 -6.96 3.59 9.10
C ARG A 168 -6.16 3.08 10.31
N ARG A 169 -6.64 3.40 11.51
CA ARG A 169 -6.05 3.05 12.80
C ARG A 169 -5.65 1.58 12.89
N PHE A 170 -6.52 0.66 12.43
CA PHE A 170 -6.24 -0.77 12.44
C PHE A 170 -4.95 -1.13 11.69
N LEU A 171 -4.69 -0.43 10.56
CA LEU A 171 -3.47 -0.62 9.79
C LEU A 171 -2.25 -0.08 10.54
N LEU A 172 -2.31 1.17 11.03
CA LEU A 172 -1.20 1.80 11.76
C LEU A 172 -0.83 1.01 13.01
N GLN A 173 -1.84 0.52 13.76
CA GLN A 173 -1.63 -0.37 14.91
C GLN A 173 -0.91 -1.65 14.47
N SER A 174 -1.40 -2.33 13.43
CA SER A 174 -0.77 -3.56 12.92
C SER A 174 0.68 -3.33 12.47
N LEU A 175 0.98 -2.20 11.81
CA LEU A 175 2.34 -1.88 11.38
C LEU A 175 3.25 -1.63 12.59
N PHE A 176 2.77 -0.87 13.59
CA PHE A 176 3.50 -0.58 14.82
C PHE A 176 3.80 -1.87 15.60
N ASP A 177 2.80 -2.72 15.81
CA ASP A 177 2.96 -3.95 16.60
C ASP A 177 3.95 -4.93 15.95
N ARG A 178 3.96 -4.98 14.60
CA ARG A 178 4.83 -5.90 13.86
C ARG A 178 6.29 -5.46 13.78
N LEU A 179 6.57 -4.14 13.86
CA LEU A 179 7.94 -3.63 13.73
C LEU A 179 8.18 -2.34 14.53
N PRO A 180 7.95 -2.34 15.86
CA PRO A 180 8.01 -1.13 16.70
C PRO A 180 9.39 -0.46 16.69
N ARG A 181 10.47 -1.23 16.48
CA ARG A 181 11.84 -0.68 16.38
C ARG A 181 12.07 0.23 15.17
N LEU A 182 11.21 0.19 14.15
CA LEU A 182 11.23 1.06 12.98
C LEU A 182 10.07 2.07 12.95
N ALA A 183 9.43 2.28 14.08
CA ALA A 183 8.41 3.31 14.25
C ALA A 183 9.05 4.56 14.89
N PHE A 184 9.00 5.69 14.20
CA PHE A 184 9.58 6.95 14.68
C PHE A 184 8.58 8.09 14.55
N ILE A 185 8.72 9.06 15.47
CA ILE A 185 7.91 10.28 15.48
C ILE A 185 8.85 11.50 15.65
N ALA A 186 8.53 12.56 14.92
CA ALA A 186 9.21 13.84 15.04
C ALA A 186 8.69 14.63 16.25
N LYS A 187 9.54 15.52 16.78
CA LYS A 187 9.16 16.44 17.87
C LYS A 187 7.86 17.18 17.51
N ASP A 188 7.05 17.47 18.53
CA ASP A 188 5.79 18.20 18.44
C ASP A 188 4.78 17.56 17.46
N ASN A 189 4.86 16.24 17.26
CA ASN A 189 4.05 15.47 16.30
C ASN A 189 4.12 16.00 14.87
N ALA A 190 5.23 16.64 14.49
CA ALA A 190 5.43 17.20 13.14
C ALA A 190 5.47 16.14 12.03
N GLY A 191 5.49 14.86 12.37
CA GLY A 191 5.42 13.76 11.43
C GLY A 191 5.80 12.43 12.07
N PHE A 192 5.58 11.35 11.32
CA PHE A 192 5.91 9.99 11.74
C PHE A 192 6.30 9.13 10.53
N VAL A 193 6.95 8.01 10.82
CA VAL A 193 7.19 6.93 9.86
C VAL A 193 6.98 5.59 10.54
N LEU A 194 6.35 4.68 9.82
CA LEU A 194 6.22 3.27 10.18
C LEU A 194 6.91 2.39 9.14
N ALA A 195 7.08 1.13 9.49
CA ALA A 195 7.58 0.12 8.58
C ALA A 195 7.00 -1.26 8.94
N ARG A 196 7.14 -2.21 8.02
CA ARG A 196 6.75 -3.60 8.27
C ARG A 196 7.72 -4.59 7.63
N PRO A 197 7.83 -5.80 8.19
CA PRO A 197 8.51 -6.87 7.49
C PRO A 197 7.78 -7.20 6.18
N GLY A 198 8.53 -7.49 5.16
CA GLY A 198 7.99 -8.05 3.94
C GLY A 198 8.71 -9.35 3.58
N ARG A 199 8.20 -10.06 2.60
CA ARG A 199 8.73 -11.37 2.18
C ARG A 199 10.15 -11.27 1.63
N VAL A 200 10.48 -10.20 0.91
CA VAL A 200 11.79 -10.00 0.25
C VAL A 200 12.51 -8.74 0.71
N ALA A 201 11.81 -7.77 1.29
CA ALA A 201 12.38 -6.51 1.74
C ALA A 201 11.56 -5.90 2.88
N THR A 202 12.20 -5.15 3.77
CA THR A 202 11.48 -4.30 4.72
C THR A 202 10.75 -3.21 3.91
N GLN A 203 9.43 -3.08 4.10
CA GLN A 203 8.64 -2.00 3.51
C GLN A 203 8.62 -0.82 4.49
N ILE A 204 9.18 0.32 4.10
CA ILE A 204 9.05 1.59 4.84
C ILE A 204 7.82 2.34 4.31
N GLY A 205 6.98 2.80 5.21
CA GLY A 205 5.74 3.55 4.98
C GLY A 205 4.62 3.08 5.90
N PRO A 206 3.62 3.97 6.17
CA PRO A 206 3.55 5.34 5.70
C PRO A 206 4.57 6.28 6.34
N LEU A 207 4.92 7.37 5.62
CA LEU A 207 5.66 8.51 6.13
C LEU A 207 4.84 9.78 5.87
N VAL A 208 4.41 10.39 6.95
CA VAL A 208 3.65 11.65 6.94
C VAL A 208 4.45 12.70 7.69
N ALA A 209 4.54 13.91 7.17
CA ALA A 209 5.32 14.97 7.80
C ALA A 209 4.75 16.36 7.44
N ALA A 210 5.08 17.36 8.27
CA ALA A 210 4.68 18.75 8.06
C ALA A 210 5.40 19.39 6.86
N ASN A 211 6.63 18.92 6.56
CA ASN A 211 7.43 19.40 5.44
C ASN A 211 8.51 18.36 5.07
N GLU A 212 9.25 18.64 4.00
CA GLU A 212 10.23 17.72 3.43
C GLU A 212 11.47 17.50 4.31
N ASP A 213 11.88 18.47 5.13
CA ASP A 213 13.01 18.33 6.06
C ASP A 213 12.69 17.36 7.20
N VAL A 214 11.47 17.45 7.74
CA VAL A 214 10.96 16.50 8.74
C VAL A 214 10.85 15.11 8.12
N ALA A 215 10.31 15.01 6.92
CA ALA A 215 10.20 13.74 6.18
C ALA A 215 11.56 13.11 5.95
N ALA A 216 12.56 13.88 5.52
CA ALA A 216 13.92 13.42 5.31
C ALA A 216 14.59 12.92 6.59
N SER A 217 14.37 13.61 7.72
CA SER A 217 14.90 13.20 9.02
C SER A 217 14.27 11.90 9.53
N LEU A 218 12.96 11.71 9.30
CA LEU A 218 12.23 10.47 9.60
C LEU A 218 12.70 9.31 8.72
N LEU A 219 12.86 9.55 7.41
CA LEU A 219 13.37 8.55 6.48
C LEU A 219 14.79 8.10 6.86
N ASP A 220 15.67 9.04 7.21
CA ASP A 220 17.03 8.75 7.68
C ASP A 220 17.02 7.92 8.98
N ALA A 221 16.09 8.21 9.89
CA ALA A 221 15.93 7.44 11.13
C ALA A 221 15.54 5.99 10.82
N ALA A 222 14.54 5.78 9.95
CA ALA A 222 14.08 4.45 9.56
C ALA A 222 15.17 3.68 8.82
N LEU A 223 15.76 4.27 7.78
CA LEU A 223 16.82 3.64 7.01
C LEU A 223 18.06 3.30 7.85
N GLY A 224 18.41 4.15 8.82
CA GLY A 224 19.55 3.90 9.71
C GLY A 224 19.37 2.72 10.67
N CYS A 225 18.15 2.19 10.82
CA CYS A 225 17.83 1.05 11.69
C CYS A 225 17.50 -0.24 10.93
N VAL A 226 17.55 -0.21 9.59
CA VAL A 226 17.35 -1.39 8.73
C VAL A 226 18.69 -1.91 8.26
N SER A 227 18.90 -3.23 8.31
CA SER A 227 19.99 -3.91 7.61
C SER A 227 19.39 -4.86 6.57
N GLY A 228 19.74 -4.64 5.29
CA GLY A 228 19.29 -5.46 4.17
C GLY A 228 18.35 -4.74 3.19
N PRO A 229 17.60 -5.50 2.39
CA PRO A 229 16.74 -4.96 1.34
C PRO A 229 15.60 -4.11 1.90
N VAL A 230 15.34 -2.98 1.24
CA VAL A 230 14.27 -2.03 1.58
C VAL A 230 13.48 -1.69 0.33
N PHE A 231 12.15 -1.63 0.50
CA PHE A 231 11.21 -0.98 -0.42
C PHE A 231 10.53 0.20 0.25
N LEU A 232 10.26 1.24 -0.52
CA LEU A 232 9.38 2.33 -0.15
C LEU A 232 8.70 2.90 -1.39
N ASP A 233 7.46 3.38 -1.25
CA ASP A 233 6.66 3.90 -2.34
C ASP A 233 6.50 5.42 -2.13
N LEU A 234 7.45 6.19 -2.70
CA LEU A 234 7.56 7.64 -2.58
C LEU A 234 6.62 8.34 -3.56
N ILE A 235 5.87 9.33 -3.10
CA ILE A 235 5.12 10.23 -3.98
C ILE A 235 6.12 11.04 -4.82
N ASP A 236 5.90 11.11 -6.13
CA ASP A 236 6.79 11.80 -7.04
C ASP A 236 6.83 13.33 -6.77
N GLY A 237 7.92 13.99 -7.16
CA GLY A 237 8.11 15.43 -6.90
C GLY A 237 8.68 15.75 -5.50
N ARG A 238 9.09 14.77 -4.72
CA ARG A 238 9.76 14.96 -3.42
C ARG A 238 11.28 15.00 -3.62
N GLU A 239 11.81 16.16 -3.97
CA GLU A 239 13.17 16.28 -4.47
C GLU A 239 14.23 15.97 -3.42
N ILE A 240 14.06 16.45 -2.16
CA ILE A 240 15.01 16.20 -1.07
C ILE A 240 15.07 14.70 -0.76
N LEU A 241 13.91 14.01 -0.67
CA LEU A 241 13.88 12.58 -0.40
C LEU A 241 14.47 11.79 -1.58
N THR A 242 14.14 12.18 -2.80
CA THR A 242 14.68 11.59 -4.03
C THR A 242 16.21 11.68 -4.07
N ALA A 243 16.77 12.86 -3.79
CA ALA A 243 18.22 13.06 -3.74
C ALA A 243 18.86 12.19 -2.64
N ARG A 244 18.26 12.13 -1.44
CA ARG A 244 18.75 11.27 -0.35
C ARG A 244 18.74 9.79 -0.68
N LEU A 245 17.68 9.31 -1.32
CA LEU A 245 17.58 7.91 -1.76
C LEU A 245 18.66 7.58 -2.79
N ARG A 246 18.87 8.44 -3.79
CA ARG A 246 19.93 8.27 -4.80
C ARG A 246 21.33 8.26 -4.16
N GLN A 247 21.61 9.18 -3.24
CA GLN A 247 22.88 9.22 -2.49
C GLN A 247 23.15 7.96 -1.65
N ARG A 248 22.08 7.24 -1.28
CA ARG A 248 22.13 5.95 -0.58
C ARG A 248 22.17 4.75 -1.52
N GLY A 249 22.21 4.97 -2.85
CA GLY A 249 22.25 3.91 -3.85
C GLY A 249 20.90 3.25 -4.13
N PHE A 250 19.80 3.88 -3.71
CA PHE A 250 18.47 3.41 -4.06
C PHE A 250 18.15 3.76 -5.51
N THR A 251 17.40 2.87 -6.15
CA THR A 251 16.93 3.02 -7.55
C THR A 251 15.42 2.84 -7.62
N VAL A 252 14.81 3.44 -8.64
CA VAL A 252 13.39 3.22 -8.93
C VAL A 252 13.20 1.83 -9.51
N GLN A 253 12.34 1.03 -8.89
CA GLN A 253 11.96 -0.30 -9.38
C GLN A 253 10.85 -0.22 -10.41
N ARG A 254 9.80 0.56 -10.11
CA ARG A 254 8.63 0.76 -10.98
C ARG A 254 7.79 1.96 -10.54
N PRO A 255 7.11 2.62 -11.47
CA PRO A 255 6.13 3.64 -11.16
C PRO A 255 4.77 3.03 -10.80
N PHE A 256 3.94 3.86 -10.15
CA PHE A 256 2.51 3.66 -9.96
C PHE A 256 1.77 4.98 -10.20
N LEU A 257 0.48 4.87 -10.53
CA LEU A 257 -0.47 5.97 -10.55
C LEU A 257 -1.59 5.69 -9.56
N ARG A 258 -1.76 6.57 -8.57
CA ARG A 258 -2.96 6.53 -7.72
C ARG A 258 -4.15 6.96 -8.54
N MET A 259 -5.22 6.16 -8.50
CA MET A 259 -6.42 6.40 -9.28
C MET A 259 -7.66 6.23 -8.42
N GLY A 260 -8.71 7.01 -8.74
CA GLY A 260 -10.03 6.89 -8.14
C GLY A 260 -11.11 6.71 -9.19
N LEU A 261 -12.12 5.90 -8.91
CA LEU A 261 -13.24 5.70 -9.82
C LEU A 261 -14.09 6.97 -9.89
N LYS A 262 -14.17 7.58 -11.08
CA LYS A 262 -14.85 8.86 -11.35
C LYS A 262 -14.38 10.00 -10.42
N ARG A 263 -13.10 9.95 -10.01
CA ARG A 263 -12.51 10.95 -9.12
C ARG A 263 -11.01 11.08 -9.36
N GLY A 264 -10.60 12.26 -9.83
CA GLY A 264 -9.19 12.61 -10.06
C GLY A 264 -8.55 13.41 -8.91
N ILE A 265 -9.27 13.62 -7.79
CA ILE A 265 -8.79 14.45 -6.67
C ILE A 265 -8.59 13.56 -5.44
N PRO A 266 -7.44 13.64 -4.74
CA PRO A 266 -7.18 12.94 -3.49
C PRO A 266 -8.21 13.26 -2.39
N PHE A 267 -8.33 12.36 -1.40
CA PHE A 267 -9.23 12.54 -0.24
C PHE A 267 -8.56 13.32 0.89
N GLY A 268 -7.26 13.16 1.07
CA GLY A 268 -6.48 13.80 2.13
C GLY A 268 -5.51 14.85 1.61
N ASP A 269 -4.74 15.41 2.52
CA ASP A 269 -3.71 16.40 2.24
C ASP A 269 -2.41 15.71 1.78
N THR A 270 -2.27 15.54 0.46
CA THR A 270 -1.10 14.92 -0.14
C THR A 270 0.19 15.74 0.01
N THR A 271 0.11 17.02 0.41
CA THR A 271 1.32 17.82 0.67
C THR A 271 2.09 17.27 1.87
N ARG A 272 1.39 16.61 2.80
CA ARG A 272 1.93 16.00 4.01
C ARG A 272 2.25 14.51 3.87
N LEU A 273 1.76 13.84 2.83
CA LEU A 273 2.03 12.42 2.56
C LEU A 273 3.28 12.31 1.67
N PHE A 274 4.32 11.65 2.16
CA PHE A 274 5.58 11.48 1.43
C PHE A 274 5.78 10.06 0.93
N VAL A 275 5.57 9.07 1.80
CA VAL A 275 5.66 7.64 1.44
C VAL A 275 4.36 6.97 1.85
N VAL A 276 3.76 6.23 0.94
CA VAL A 276 2.52 5.49 1.21
C VAL A 276 2.80 4.20 1.99
N ALA A 277 1.78 3.60 2.60
CA ALA A 277 1.93 2.35 3.37
C ALA A 277 2.27 1.14 2.50
N GLY A 278 2.11 1.30 1.19
CA GLY A 278 2.28 0.33 0.13
C GLY A 278 1.10 0.38 -0.83
N PRO A 279 1.26 -0.04 -2.11
CA PRO A 279 0.19 0.00 -3.10
C PRO A 279 -1.06 -0.81 -2.70
N GLU A 280 -0.90 -1.74 -1.78
CA GLU A 280 -1.99 -2.57 -1.27
C GLU A 280 -2.78 -1.91 -0.14
N PHE A 281 -2.24 -0.88 0.51
CA PHE A 281 -2.85 -0.20 1.66
C PHE A 281 -3.03 1.30 1.48
N GLY A 282 -2.45 1.89 0.44
CA GLY A 282 -2.51 3.32 0.17
C GLY A 282 -1.58 4.23 0.95
#